data_c7552b02ad261351d18a4512406c9e83
#
_entry.id   c7552b02ad261351d18a4512406c9e83
#
_cell.length_a   1.000
_cell.length_b   1.000
_cell.length_c   1.000
_cell.angle_alpha   90.00
_cell.angle_beta   90.00
_cell.angle_gamma   90.00
#
_symmetry.space_group_name_H-M   'P 1'
#
loop_
_entity.id
_entity.type
_entity.pdbx_description
1 polymer ?
#
loop_
_entity_poly.entity_id
_entity_poly.type
_entity_poly.pdbx_seq_one_letter_code
_entity_poly.pdbx_strand_id
1 'polypeptide(L)'
;DMGESIIISKGYPDEILEHYVDGEPEPLESKTLDEDSSLRINLLGFVYTASKFNPTSYEKIIKFFSQTFAAYQLSDNSVLEKKVTKQLEKLKEYGMITDENGFEPTKFGIRVFYLRIDPKTAFDMTGYIEDYVRGTKHTFGILHMITNLPEFYSQYPIPDKYQEDMDDLINKNEKLYTQQKFSSEDCFKSLLILYKWIDAMTYQDMSEHFDAEPGDIFYIKENAKDLTYTFTEIVKFWRDHAKENDQKKIVSEYQNLIDELDLLRLQIVHGVPEKYLELVKIKQIGRVRAQILYKNGYKNKTALKKAPLEKLAAIDKIGAILAKSIKSQVEKVR
;
A
#
# COMPACT_ATOMS: atom_id res chain seq x y z
N ASP A 1 18.32 26.40 -28.84
CA ASP A 1 17.85 27.07 -27.62
C ASP A 1 18.77 26.64 -26.49
N MET A 2 19.41 27.62 -25.82
CA MET A 2 20.22 27.34 -24.62
C MET A 2 19.24 27.15 -23.43
N GLY A 3 19.35 26.01 -22.73
CA GLY A 3 18.64 25.78 -21.49
C GLY A 3 19.37 26.45 -20.32
N GLU A 4 18.63 26.95 -19.34
CA GLU A 4 19.16 27.49 -18.10
C GLU A 4 18.85 26.52 -16.98
N SER A 5 19.87 26.18 -16.17
CA SER A 5 19.70 25.33 -14.99
C SER A 5 20.06 26.13 -13.74
N ILE A 6 19.19 26.13 -12.73
CA ILE A 6 19.38 26.86 -11.49
C ILE A 6 19.50 25.88 -10.33
N ILE A 7 20.62 25.91 -9.60
CA ILE A 7 20.86 25.12 -8.41
C ILE A 7 20.59 25.99 -7.17
N ILE A 8 19.67 25.55 -6.31
CA ILE A 8 19.35 26.21 -5.04
C ILE A 8 19.84 25.32 -3.89
N SER A 9 20.76 25.83 -3.07
CA SER A 9 21.37 25.10 -1.96
C SER A 9 21.20 25.85 -0.65
N LYS A 10 21.03 25.11 0.44
CA LYS A 10 21.07 25.61 1.83
C LYS A 10 22.42 25.42 2.52
N GLY A 11 23.38 24.82 1.87
CA GLY A 11 24.69 24.44 2.42
C GLY A 11 25.86 25.04 1.66
N TYR A 12 27.01 24.42 1.75
CA TYR A 12 28.30 24.86 1.19
C TYR A 12 28.21 24.99 -0.34
N PRO A 13 28.10 26.22 -0.89
CA PRO A 13 27.92 26.43 -2.33
C PRO A 13 29.07 25.87 -3.19
N ASP A 14 30.29 25.89 -2.64
CA ASP A 14 31.50 25.49 -3.39
C ASP A 14 31.54 23.96 -3.59
N GLU A 15 31.17 23.14 -2.62
CA GLU A 15 31.08 21.68 -2.76
C GLU A 15 29.98 21.26 -3.75
N ILE A 16 28.88 21.99 -3.79
CA ILE A 16 27.79 21.75 -4.74
C ILE A 16 28.16 22.19 -6.14
N LEU A 17 28.85 23.30 -6.30
CA LEU A 17 29.39 23.76 -7.57
C LEU A 17 30.41 22.75 -8.13
N GLU A 18 31.38 22.31 -7.33
CA GLU A 18 32.35 21.28 -7.71
C GLU A 18 31.67 19.99 -8.14
N HIS A 19 30.63 19.55 -7.41
CA HIS A 19 29.97 18.28 -7.72
C HIS A 19 29.03 18.35 -8.94
N TYR A 20 28.20 19.38 -9.05
CA TYR A 20 27.13 19.43 -10.07
C TYR A 20 27.45 20.30 -11.31
N VAL A 21 28.40 21.21 -11.26
CA VAL A 21 28.75 22.09 -12.36
C VAL A 21 30.05 21.64 -13.02
N ASP A 22 31.06 21.36 -12.22
CA ASP A 22 32.44 21.04 -12.68
C ASP A 22 32.74 19.53 -12.56
N GLY A 23 31.92 18.76 -11.85
CA GLY A 23 32.10 17.32 -11.69
C GLY A 23 31.68 16.50 -12.91
N GLU A 24 32.23 15.31 -13.05
CA GLU A 24 31.76 14.36 -14.04
C GLU A 24 30.41 13.78 -13.62
N PRO A 25 29.47 13.54 -14.56
CA PRO A 25 28.21 12.86 -14.23
C PRO A 25 28.44 11.51 -13.56
N GLU A 26 27.64 11.20 -12.54
CA GLU A 26 27.67 9.88 -11.92
C GLU A 26 27.43 8.79 -12.98
N PRO A 27 28.17 7.66 -12.92
CA PRO A 27 27.98 6.56 -13.84
C PRO A 27 26.57 5.98 -13.67
N LEU A 28 25.89 5.73 -14.79
CA LEU A 28 24.60 5.04 -14.77
C LEU A 28 24.80 3.59 -14.36
N GLU A 29 24.12 3.18 -13.31
CA GLU A 29 24.09 1.80 -12.82
C GLU A 29 22.69 1.21 -12.95
N SER A 30 22.59 -0.02 -13.48
CA SER A 30 21.33 -0.72 -13.58
C SER A 30 21.05 -1.49 -12.28
N LYS A 31 19.92 -1.20 -11.66
CA LYS A 31 19.48 -1.94 -10.46
C LYS A 31 18.70 -3.23 -10.77
N THR A 32 18.48 -3.55 -12.04
CA THR A 32 17.63 -4.70 -12.44
C THR A 32 18.17 -6.04 -11.92
N LEU A 33 19.49 -6.19 -11.83
CA LEU A 33 20.12 -7.42 -11.36
C LEU A 33 20.66 -7.30 -9.93
N ASP A 34 20.65 -6.13 -9.33
CA ASP A 34 21.17 -5.91 -7.97
C ASP A 34 20.13 -6.30 -6.92
N GLU A 35 18.86 -6.00 -7.22
CA GLU A 35 17.74 -6.33 -6.34
C GLU A 35 16.98 -7.55 -6.87
N ASP A 36 16.86 -8.60 -6.04
CA ASP A 36 16.10 -9.82 -6.37
C ASP A 36 14.63 -9.50 -6.75
N SER A 37 14.02 -8.47 -6.17
CA SER A 37 12.66 -8.01 -6.48
C SER A 37 12.52 -7.47 -7.89
N SER A 38 13.42 -6.57 -8.28
CA SER A 38 13.44 -5.99 -9.65
C SER A 38 13.58 -7.06 -10.71
N LEU A 39 14.46 -8.04 -10.50
CA LEU A 39 14.64 -9.14 -11.44
C LEU A 39 13.40 -10.04 -11.51
N ARG A 40 12.76 -10.36 -10.37
CA ARG A 40 11.51 -11.17 -10.34
C ARG A 40 10.37 -10.53 -11.10
N ILE A 41 10.14 -9.23 -10.88
CA ILE A 41 9.09 -8.47 -11.57
C ILE A 41 9.33 -8.50 -13.08
N ASN A 42 10.56 -8.23 -13.52
CA ASN A 42 10.92 -8.23 -14.94
C ASN A 42 10.85 -9.62 -15.57
N LEU A 43 11.26 -10.67 -14.85
CA LEU A 43 11.15 -12.06 -15.32
C LEU A 43 9.70 -12.48 -15.50
N LEU A 44 8.82 -12.22 -14.53
CA LEU A 44 7.40 -12.50 -14.65
C LEU A 44 6.79 -11.76 -15.85
N GLY A 45 7.14 -10.48 -16.04
CA GLY A 45 6.71 -9.67 -17.17
C GLY A 45 7.20 -10.21 -18.52
N PHE A 46 8.45 -10.67 -18.58
CA PHE A 46 9.00 -11.29 -19.77
C PHE A 46 8.30 -12.63 -20.09
N VAL A 47 8.17 -13.51 -19.10
CA VAL A 47 7.48 -14.81 -19.27
C VAL A 47 6.04 -14.58 -19.75
N TYR A 48 5.29 -13.66 -19.13
CA TYR A 48 3.93 -13.30 -19.55
C TYR A 48 3.87 -12.81 -21.00
N THR A 49 4.82 -11.97 -21.40
CA THR A 49 4.82 -11.37 -22.75
C THR A 49 5.28 -12.35 -23.81
N ALA A 50 6.33 -13.13 -23.52
CA ALA A 50 6.94 -14.07 -24.46
C ALA A 50 6.11 -15.34 -24.67
N SER A 51 5.28 -15.71 -23.67
CA SER A 51 4.46 -16.95 -23.73
C SER A 51 3.06 -16.73 -24.29
N LYS A 52 2.73 -15.57 -24.83
CA LYS A 52 1.37 -15.24 -25.37
C LYS A 52 0.81 -16.29 -26.35
N PHE A 53 1.65 -16.94 -27.13
CA PHE A 53 1.24 -17.91 -28.13
C PHE A 53 1.74 -19.32 -27.83
N ASN A 54 2.92 -19.44 -27.23
CA ASN A 54 3.54 -20.70 -26.83
C ASN A 54 4.43 -20.47 -25.61
N PRO A 55 4.58 -21.45 -24.70
CA PRO A 55 5.51 -21.37 -23.59
C PRO A 55 6.90 -20.94 -24.04
N THR A 56 7.58 -20.10 -23.25
CA THR A 56 8.93 -19.64 -23.59
C THR A 56 10.00 -20.58 -23.05
N SER A 57 11.16 -20.68 -23.73
CA SER A 57 12.26 -21.51 -23.26
C SER A 57 13.25 -20.76 -22.40
N TYR A 58 14.02 -21.50 -21.60
CA TYR A 58 15.10 -20.95 -20.77
C TYR A 58 16.11 -20.16 -21.61
N GLU A 59 16.50 -20.69 -22.77
CA GLU A 59 17.47 -20.05 -23.68
C GLU A 59 16.96 -18.70 -24.18
N LYS A 60 15.66 -18.58 -24.46
CA LYS A 60 15.06 -17.30 -24.87
C LYS A 60 15.08 -16.28 -23.72
N ILE A 61 14.83 -16.72 -22.49
CA ILE A 61 14.91 -15.88 -21.29
C ILE A 61 16.34 -15.36 -21.12
N ILE A 62 17.34 -16.25 -21.09
CA ILE A 62 18.74 -15.87 -20.95
C ILE A 62 19.19 -14.95 -22.09
N LYS A 63 18.82 -15.26 -23.33
CA LYS A 63 19.14 -14.45 -24.49
C LYS A 63 18.59 -13.02 -24.34
N PHE A 64 17.36 -12.86 -23.86
CA PHE A 64 16.77 -11.53 -23.66
C PHE A 64 17.53 -10.77 -22.58
N PHE A 65 17.72 -11.37 -21.41
CA PHE A 65 18.37 -10.69 -20.29
C PHE A 65 19.86 -10.40 -20.56
N SER A 66 20.56 -11.24 -21.36
CA SER A 66 21.95 -10.97 -21.77
C SER A 66 22.12 -9.75 -22.69
N GLN A 67 21.03 -9.26 -23.28
CA GLN A 67 21.02 -8.06 -24.13
C GLN A 67 20.64 -6.78 -23.37
N THR A 68 20.45 -6.86 -22.05
CA THR A 68 20.10 -5.69 -21.22
C THR A 68 21.33 -4.92 -20.79
N PHE A 69 21.14 -3.64 -20.45
CA PHE A 69 22.19 -2.80 -19.88
C PHE A 69 22.75 -3.38 -18.59
N ALA A 70 21.89 -3.99 -17.77
CA ALA A 70 22.33 -4.67 -16.56
C ALA A 70 23.32 -5.81 -16.84
N ALA A 71 23.09 -6.62 -17.90
CA ALA A 71 24.01 -7.68 -18.30
C ALA A 71 25.32 -7.13 -18.86
N TYR A 72 25.26 -6.01 -19.60
CA TYR A 72 26.46 -5.32 -20.11
C TYR A 72 27.41 -4.88 -18.97
N GLN A 73 26.86 -4.50 -17.82
CA GLN A 73 27.65 -4.09 -16.65
C GLN A 73 28.23 -5.28 -15.87
N LEU A 74 27.75 -6.50 -16.12
CA LEU A 74 28.32 -7.70 -15.51
C LEU A 74 29.62 -8.11 -16.20
N SER A 75 30.63 -8.42 -15.40
CA SER A 75 31.91 -8.93 -15.92
C SER A 75 31.86 -10.40 -16.37
N ASP A 76 30.79 -11.15 -15.99
CA ASP A 76 30.63 -12.58 -16.26
C ASP A 76 29.17 -12.96 -16.46
N ASN A 77 28.85 -13.51 -17.63
CA ASN A 77 27.52 -14.01 -17.98
C ASN A 77 27.04 -15.17 -17.06
N SER A 78 27.94 -15.91 -16.44
CA SER A 78 27.56 -16.98 -15.50
C SER A 78 26.86 -16.43 -14.26
N VAL A 79 27.14 -15.19 -13.87
CA VAL A 79 26.44 -14.50 -12.76
C VAL A 79 25.00 -14.19 -13.16
N LEU A 80 24.77 -13.72 -14.40
CA LEU A 80 23.43 -13.51 -14.93
C LEU A 80 22.59 -14.79 -14.89
N GLU A 81 23.13 -15.88 -15.45
CA GLU A 81 22.43 -17.17 -15.50
C GLU A 81 22.04 -17.67 -14.11
N LYS A 82 22.97 -17.60 -13.14
CA LYS A 82 22.69 -17.98 -11.75
C LYS A 82 21.58 -17.14 -11.12
N LYS A 83 21.61 -15.80 -11.30
CA LYS A 83 20.58 -14.91 -10.79
C LYS A 83 19.21 -15.19 -11.43
N VAL A 84 19.15 -15.33 -12.74
CA VAL A 84 17.92 -15.63 -13.49
C VAL A 84 17.34 -16.97 -13.06
N THR A 85 18.16 -18.03 -13.02
CA THR A 85 17.71 -19.36 -12.60
C THR A 85 17.14 -19.34 -11.19
N LYS A 86 17.85 -18.73 -10.24
CA LYS A 86 17.37 -18.56 -8.86
C LYS A 86 15.98 -17.90 -8.80
N GLN A 87 15.77 -16.83 -9.58
CA GLN A 87 14.49 -16.12 -9.55
C GLN A 87 13.38 -16.86 -10.31
N LEU A 88 13.68 -17.63 -11.36
CA LEU A 88 12.70 -18.49 -11.99
C LEU A 88 12.22 -19.61 -11.04
N GLU A 89 13.13 -20.21 -10.27
CA GLU A 89 12.76 -21.17 -9.22
C GLU A 89 11.86 -20.54 -8.15
N LYS A 90 12.17 -19.31 -7.73
CA LYS A 90 11.32 -18.57 -6.80
C LYS A 90 9.95 -18.23 -7.38
N LEU A 91 9.87 -17.83 -8.63
CA LEU A 91 8.58 -17.59 -9.30
C LEU A 91 7.72 -18.87 -9.37
N LYS A 92 8.33 -20.04 -9.56
CA LYS A 92 7.63 -21.34 -9.49
C LYS A 92 7.17 -21.64 -8.07
N GLU A 93 8.07 -21.51 -7.08
CA GLU A 93 7.76 -21.70 -5.65
C GLU A 93 6.57 -20.84 -5.21
N TYR A 94 6.48 -19.59 -5.70
CA TYR A 94 5.40 -18.67 -5.41
C TYR A 94 4.11 -18.93 -6.23
N GLY A 95 4.13 -19.93 -7.11
CA GLY A 95 2.99 -20.26 -7.96
C GLY A 95 2.70 -19.23 -9.07
N MET A 96 3.70 -18.44 -9.47
CA MET A 96 3.54 -17.39 -10.49
C MET A 96 3.70 -17.92 -11.92
N ILE A 97 4.53 -18.93 -12.09
CA ILE A 97 4.82 -19.56 -13.39
C ILE A 97 4.81 -21.09 -13.27
N THR A 98 4.62 -21.76 -14.39
CA THR A 98 4.87 -23.20 -14.57
C THR A 98 5.96 -23.42 -15.61
N ASP A 99 6.54 -24.64 -15.68
CA ASP A 99 7.57 -25.03 -16.64
C ASP A 99 7.37 -26.43 -17.22
N GLU A 100 6.13 -26.98 -17.18
CA GLU A 100 5.83 -28.33 -17.65
C GLU A 100 6.16 -28.55 -19.16
N ASN A 101 5.83 -27.52 -19.98
CA ASN A 101 6.11 -27.53 -21.42
C ASN A 101 6.91 -26.32 -21.88
N GLY A 102 7.72 -25.75 -20.98
CA GLY A 102 8.34 -24.43 -21.07
C GLY A 102 7.69 -23.44 -20.10
N PHE A 103 8.30 -22.26 -19.94
CA PHE A 103 7.83 -21.28 -18.97
C PHE A 103 6.59 -20.53 -19.46
N GLU A 104 5.54 -20.55 -18.66
CA GLU A 104 4.32 -19.76 -18.85
C GLU A 104 3.76 -19.26 -17.51
N PRO A 105 3.05 -18.12 -17.47
CA PRO A 105 2.50 -17.60 -16.25
C PRO A 105 1.24 -18.37 -15.85
N THR A 106 1.05 -18.59 -14.57
CA THR A 106 -0.22 -19.08 -14.01
C THR A 106 -1.30 -17.97 -14.04
N LYS A 107 -2.57 -18.31 -13.80
CA LYS A 107 -3.63 -17.32 -13.58
C LYS A 107 -3.26 -16.31 -12.47
N PHE A 108 -2.61 -16.80 -11.40
CA PHE A 108 -2.15 -15.95 -10.29
C PHE A 108 -0.98 -15.06 -10.73
N GLY A 109 0.02 -15.60 -11.42
CA GLY A 109 1.12 -14.81 -11.96
C GLY A 109 0.65 -13.70 -12.91
N ILE A 110 -0.34 -13.96 -13.77
CA ILE A 110 -0.96 -12.92 -14.61
C ILE A 110 -1.60 -11.84 -13.76
N ARG A 111 -2.31 -12.19 -12.69
CA ARG A 111 -2.93 -11.22 -11.78
C ARG A 111 -1.87 -10.33 -11.12
N VAL A 112 -0.80 -10.94 -10.60
CA VAL A 112 0.32 -10.24 -9.94
C VAL A 112 1.04 -9.31 -10.90
N PHE A 113 1.28 -9.74 -12.14
CA PHE A 113 1.85 -8.90 -13.19
C PHE A 113 1.04 -7.60 -13.41
N TYR A 114 -0.29 -7.69 -13.49
CA TYR A 114 -1.15 -6.51 -13.65
C TYR A 114 -1.21 -5.63 -12.40
N LEU A 115 -1.01 -6.17 -11.21
CA LEU A 115 -0.93 -5.41 -9.97
C LEU A 115 0.40 -4.66 -9.82
N ARG A 116 1.43 -5.02 -10.60
CA ARG A 116 2.75 -4.39 -10.60
C ARG A 116 3.45 -4.39 -9.24
N ILE A 117 3.30 -5.49 -8.51
CA ILE A 117 3.99 -5.71 -7.23
C ILE A 117 5.02 -6.84 -7.38
N ASP A 118 5.96 -6.93 -6.42
CA ASP A 118 6.87 -8.06 -6.36
C ASP A 118 6.06 -9.37 -6.18
N PRO A 119 6.30 -10.39 -7.01
CA PRO A 119 5.76 -11.73 -6.81
C PRO A 119 5.91 -12.28 -5.39
N LYS A 120 7.02 -11.95 -4.71
CA LYS A 120 7.21 -12.32 -3.30
C LYS A 120 6.18 -11.67 -2.40
N THR A 121 5.92 -10.38 -2.57
CA THR A 121 4.90 -9.65 -1.80
C THR A 121 3.51 -10.26 -1.99
N ALA A 122 3.14 -10.62 -3.23
CA ALA A 122 1.87 -11.30 -3.48
C ALA A 122 1.79 -12.67 -2.80
N PHE A 123 2.90 -13.41 -2.77
CA PHE A 123 3.00 -14.68 -2.06
C PHE A 123 2.86 -14.49 -0.54
N ASP A 124 3.56 -13.51 0.03
CA ASP A 124 3.46 -13.17 1.46
C ASP A 124 2.03 -12.76 1.84
N MET A 125 1.36 -11.94 1.01
CA MET A 125 -0.05 -11.59 1.19
C MET A 125 -0.97 -12.81 1.16
N THR A 126 -0.69 -13.81 0.31
CA THR A 126 -1.45 -15.06 0.29
C THR A 126 -1.30 -15.83 1.61
N GLY A 127 -0.08 -15.92 2.13
CA GLY A 127 0.16 -16.51 3.47
C GLY A 127 -0.62 -15.78 4.58
N TYR A 128 -0.68 -14.45 4.52
CA TYR A 128 -1.48 -13.66 5.46
C TYR A 128 -2.98 -13.94 5.35
N ILE A 129 -3.52 -14.15 4.14
CA ILE A 129 -4.93 -14.53 3.95
C ILE A 129 -5.25 -15.83 4.69
N GLU A 130 -4.36 -16.82 4.61
CA GLU A 130 -4.53 -18.10 5.31
C GLU A 130 -4.51 -17.93 6.83
N ASP A 131 -3.57 -17.12 7.34
CA ASP A 131 -3.47 -16.83 8.77
C ASP A 131 -4.70 -16.04 9.26
N TYR A 132 -5.18 -15.06 8.48
CA TYR A 132 -6.40 -14.31 8.78
C TYR A 132 -7.63 -15.21 8.89
N VAL A 133 -7.80 -16.16 7.97
CA VAL A 133 -8.94 -17.09 7.98
C VAL A 133 -8.90 -18.03 9.20
N ARG A 134 -7.71 -18.40 9.66
CA ARG A 134 -7.50 -19.29 10.82
C ARG A 134 -7.46 -18.58 12.16
N GLY A 135 -7.15 -17.30 12.18
CA GLY A 135 -6.81 -16.54 13.38
C GLY A 135 -7.84 -15.51 13.83
N THR A 136 -7.35 -14.56 14.64
CA THR A 136 -8.14 -13.42 15.13
C THR A 136 -8.11 -12.28 14.12
N LYS A 137 -9.28 -11.81 13.72
CA LYS A 137 -9.47 -10.74 12.72
C LYS A 137 -9.37 -9.37 13.37
N HIS A 138 -8.48 -8.50 12.88
CA HIS A 138 -8.36 -7.13 13.39
C HIS A 138 -7.60 -6.19 12.47
N THR A 139 -8.06 -4.95 12.43
CA THR A 139 -7.54 -3.84 11.59
C THR A 139 -6.05 -3.57 11.83
N PHE A 140 -5.60 -3.62 13.10
CA PHE A 140 -4.21 -3.36 13.44
C PHE A 140 -3.24 -4.33 12.75
N GLY A 141 -3.57 -5.63 12.72
CA GLY A 141 -2.75 -6.62 12.04
C GLY A 141 -2.67 -6.42 10.52
N ILE A 142 -3.77 -6.01 9.90
CA ILE A 142 -3.79 -5.65 8.47
C ILE A 142 -2.88 -4.44 8.21
N LEU A 143 -2.97 -3.40 9.03
CA LEU A 143 -2.10 -2.22 8.92
C LEU A 143 -0.62 -2.58 9.13
N HIS A 144 -0.32 -3.44 10.11
CA HIS A 144 1.04 -3.93 10.35
C HIS A 144 1.59 -4.68 9.15
N MET A 145 0.82 -5.61 8.58
CA MET A 145 1.22 -6.31 7.36
C MET A 145 1.52 -5.33 6.22
N ILE A 146 0.62 -4.38 5.96
CA ILE A 146 0.78 -3.40 4.88
C ILE A 146 2.02 -2.53 5.06
N THR A 147 2.25 -2.00 6.27
CA THR A 147 3.41 -1.12 6.55
C THR A 147 4.74 -1.83 6.55
N ASN A 148 4.74 -3.15 6.66
CA ASN A 148 5.95 -3.98 6.63
C ASN A 148 6.29 -4.54 5.24
N LEU A 149 5.47 -4.26 4.22
CA LEU A 149 5.76 -4.69 2.85
C LEU A 149 6.92 -3.91 2.23
N PRO A 150 7.77 -4.54 1.39
CA PRO A 150 8.86 -3.85 0.71
C PRO A 150 8.42 -2.65 -0.13
N GLU A 151 7.21 -2.67 -0.66
CA GLU A 151 6.62 -1.57 -1.44
C GLU A 151 6.11 -0.42 -0.57
N PHE A 152 6.15 -0.55 0.74
CA PHE A 152 5.80 0.55 1.63
C PHE A 152 7.01 1.49 1.80
N TYR A 153 7.07 2.53 0.98
CA TYR A 153 8.23 3.44 0.89
C TYR A 153 8.37 4.41 2.07
N SER A 154 7.32 4.58 2.85
CA SER A 154 7.27 5.56 3.94
C SER A 154 7.65 4.90 5.27
N GLN A 155 8.84 4.33 5.32
CA GLN A 155 9.41 3.78 6.55
C GLN A 155 10.23 4.87 7.26
N TYR A 156 9.88 5.14 8.51
CA TYR A 156 10.55 6.15 9.33
C TYR A 156 10.98 5.51 10.65
N PRO A 157 12.21 5.75 11.11
CA PRO A 157 12.64 5.30 12.43
C PRO A 157 11.79 5.98 13.53
N ILE A 158 11.55 5.26 14.60
CA ILE A 158 10.83 5.79 15.77
C ILE A 158 11.83 6.59 16.59
N PRO A 159 11.57 7.87 16.90
CA PRO A 159 12.35 8.61 17.87
C PRO A 159 12.23 7.97 19.26
N ASP A 160 13.34 7.91 20.02
CA ASP A 160 13.41 7.29 21.35
C ASP A 160 12.29 7.71 22.30
N LYS A 161 11.87 8.98 22.22
CA LYS A 161 10.78 9.55 23.04
C LYS A 161 9.41 8.89 22.86
N TYR A 162 9.21 8.08 21.80
CA TYR A 162 7.95 7.40 21.50
C TYR A 162 8.04 5.87 21.66
N GLN A 163 9.17 5.36 22.08
CA GLN A 163 9.38 3.93 22.23
C GLN A 163 8.39 3.33 23.23
N GLU A 164 8.12 4.01 24.34
CA GLU A 164 7.14 3.55 25.36
C GLU A 164 5.72 3.46 24.82
N ASP A 165 5.26 4.46 24.03
CA ASP A 165 3.93 4.44 23.40
C ASP A 165 3.80 3.29 22.39
N MET A 166 4.89 2.96 21.70
CA MET A 166 4.95 1.83 20.77
C MET A 166 4.91 0.50 21.49
N ASP A 167 5.73 0.34 22.52
CA ASP A 167 5.76 -0.88 23.33
C ASP A 167 4.38 -1.16 23.95
N ASP A 168 3.70 -0.13 24.44
CA ASP A 168 2.33 -0.25 24.94
C ASP A 168 1.33 -0.69 23.86
N LEU A 169 1.45 -0.15 22.64
CA LEU A 169 0.60 -0.53 21.53
C LEU A 169 0.86 -1.97 21.07
N ILE A 170 2.14 -2.35 20.98
CA ILE A 170 2.58 -3.71 20.66
C ILE A 170 2.05 -4.68 21.72
N ASN A 171 2.27 -4.40 23.01
CA ASN A 171 1.85 -5.26 24.12
C ASN A 171 0.32 -5.46 24.15
N LYS A 172 -0.47 -4.41 23.90
CA LYS A 172 -1.93 -4.50 23.78
C LYS A 172 -2.37 -5.41 22.64
N ASN A 173 -1.55 -5.55 21.62
CA ASN A 173 -1.81 -6.30 20.41
C ASN A 173 -0.88 -7.52 20.24
N GLU A 174 -0.20 -7.95 21.29
CA GLU A 174 0.80 -9.04 21.26
C GLU A 174 0.25 -10.34 20.68
N LYS A 175 -0.98 -10.73 21.04
CA LYS A 175 -1.64 -11.92 20.47
C LYS A 175 -1.87 -11.81 18.97
N LEU A 176 -1.86 -10.62 18.45
CA LEU A 176 -2.08 -10.27 17.05
C LEU A 176 -0.77 -10.29 16.27
N TYR A 177 0.34 -10.05 16.97
CA TYR A 177 1.70 -10.05 16.43
C TYR A 177 2.31 -11.43 16.28
N THR A 178 2.02 -12.35 17.20
CA THR A 178 2.66 -13.66 17.29
C THR A 178 2.40 -14.56 16.09
N GLN A 179 1.39 -14.28 15.29
CA GLN A 179 1.07 -15.01 14.06
C GLN A 179 1.73 -14.40 12.82
N GLN A 180 2.30 -13.21 12.92
CA GLN A 180 2.91 -12.52 11.79
C GLN A 180 4.42 -12.63 11.82
N LYS A 181 4.98 -13.19 10.76
CA LYS A 181 6.44 -13.29 10.53
C LYS A 181 7.14 -11.95 10.24
N PHE A 182 6.41 -10.84 10.36
CA PHE A 182 6.89 -9.52 10.03
C PHE A 182 7.43 -8.85 11.31
N SER A 183 8.73 -8.63 11.36
CA SER A 183 9.43 -8.13 12.53
C SER A 183 10.38 -6.96 12.22
N SER A 184 9.98 -6.04 11.34
CA SER A 184 10.79 -4.84 11.12
C SER A 184 10.29 -3.72 12.03
N GLU A 185 11.16 -3.26 12.93
CA GLU A 185 10.89 -2.10 13.80
C GLU A 185 10.73 -0.80 12.99
N ASP A 186 11.32 -0.74 11.80
CA ASP A 186 11.29 0.45 10.93
C ASP A 186 9.88 0.81 10.44
N CYS A 187 8.96 -0.15 10.39
CA CYS A 187 7.58 0.11 9.95
C CYS A 187 6.67 0.71 11.05
N PHE A 188 7.09 0.65 12.32
CA PHE A 188 6.20 0.95 13.44
C PHE A 188 5.76 2.41 13.52
N LYS A 189 6.60 3.37 13.19
CA LYS A 189 6.18 4.78 13.16
C LYS A 189 5.05 5.00 12.17
N SER A 190 5.18 4.46 10.96
CA SER A 190 4.16 4.55 9.91
C SER A 190 2.88 3.81 10.28
N LEU A 191 3.00 2.64 10.91
CA LEU A 191 1.87 1.89 11.47
C LEU A 191 1.10 2.72 12.51
N LEU A 192 1.82 3.34 13.46
CA LEU A 192 1.23 4.14 14.53
C LEU A 192 0.53 5.40 13.95
N ILE A 193 1.17 6.07 13.00
CA ILE A 193 0.59 7.21 12.28
C ILE A 193 -0.71 6.79 11.58
N LEU A 194 -0.72 5.68 10.84
CA LEU A 194 -1.93 5.18 10.17
C LEU A 194 -3.03 4.81 11.16
N TYR A 195 -2.66 4.11 12.24
CA TYR A 195 -3.62 3.70 13.27
C TYR A 195 -4.30 4.91 13.94
N LYS A 196 -3.52 5.95 14.25
CA LYS A 196 -4.06 7.20 14.80
C LYS A 196 -4.77 8.05 13.74
N TRP A 197 -4.31 7.99 12.49
CA TRP A 197 -4.98 8.65 11.38
C TRP A 197 -6.41 8.16 11.17
N ILE A 198 -6.62 6.85 11.12
CA ILE A 198 -7.96 6.27 10.97
C ILE A 198 -8.85 6.47 12.20
N ASP A 199 -8.27 6.75 13.36
CA ASP A 199 -9.01 7.16 14.58
C ASP A 199 -9.26 8.67 14.65
N ALA A 200 -8.97 9.39 13.57
CA ALA A 200 -9.23 10.82 13.39
C ALA A 200 -8.37 11.76 14.27
N MET A 201 -7.14 11.37 14.65
CA MET A 201 -6.18 12.25 15.30
C MET A 201 -5.87 13.46 14.40
N THR A 202 -5.78 14.67 14.93
CA THR A 202 -5.55 15.89 14.13
C THR A 202 -4.13 15.94 13.55
N TYR A 203 -3.91 16.73 12.50
CA TYR A 203 -2.56 16.97 11.97
C TYR A 203 -1.63 17.60 13.01
N GLN A 204 -2.16 18.52 13.81
CA GLN A 204 -1.40 19.17 14.89
C GLN A 204 -0.95 18.14 15.92
N ASP A 205 -1.87 17.30 16.41
CA ASP A 205 -1.53 16.24 17.38
C ASP A 205 -0.53 15.23 16.79
N MET A 206 -0.60 14.94 15.49
CA MET A 206 0.36 14.06 14.82
C MET A 206 1.74 14.68 14.71
N SER A 207 1.82 15.98 14.37
CA SER A 207 3.10 16.71 14.34
C SER A 207 3.72 16.77 15.74
N GLU A 208 2.93 17.11 16.75
CA GLU A 208 3.41 17.20 18.13
C GLU A 208 3.83 15.85 18.72
N HIS A 209 3.09 14.76 18.43
CA HIS A 209 3.34 13.43 19.02
C HIS A 209 4.35 12.59 18.23
N PHE A 210 4.32 12.64 16.90
CA PHE A 210 5.10 11.73 16.05
C PHE A 210 6.14 12.45 15.20
N ASP A 211 6.28 13.75 15.33
CA ASP A 211 7.14 14.53 14.45
C ASP A 211 6.83 14.22 12.97
N ALA A 212 5.53 14.17 12.65
CA ALA A 212 5.01 13.81 11.35
C ALA A 212 4.31 15.00 10.71
N GLU A 213 4.92 15.55 9.68
CA GLU A 213 4.37 16.67 8.94
C GLU A 213 3.23 16.23 7.98
N PRO A 214 2.35 17.15 7.54
CA PRO A 214 1.26 16.82 6.64
C PRO A 214 1.69 16.10 5.35
N GLY A 215 2.90 16.38 4.87
CA GLY A 215 3.51 15.71 3.71
C GLY A 215 3.80 14.24 4.00
N ASP A 216 4.37 13.91 5.16
CA ASP A 216 4.67 12.55 5.56
C ASP A 216 3.38 11.73 5.69
N ILE A 217 2.37 12.30 6.35
CA ILE A 217 1.06 11.68 6.51
C ILE A 217 0.40 11.44 5.13
N PHE A 218 0.58 12.38 4.20
CA PHE A 218 0.08 12.22 2.83
C PHE A 218 0.70 11.01 2.14
N TYR A 219 2.03 10.87 2.15
CA TYR A 219 2.71 9.74 1.53
C TYR A 219 2.38 8.41 2.21
N ILE A 220 2.39 8.37 3.54
CA ILE A 220 2.03 7.19 4.33
C ILE A 220 0.63 6.69 3.96
N LYS A 221 -0.37 7.56 3.95
CA LYS A 221 -1.75 7.18 3.64
C LYS A 221 -1.97 6.78 2.17
N GLU A 222 -1.32 7.46 1.21
CA GLU A 222 -1.44 7.11 -0.22
C GLU A 222 -0.85 5.72 -0.48
N ASN A 223 0.33 5.46 0.08
CA ASN A 223 0.99 4.17 0.00
C ASN A 223 0.14 3.05 0.62
N ALA A 224 -0.35 3.26 1.86
CA ALA A 224 -1.23 2.31 2.54
C ALA A 224 -2.54 2.07 1.77
N LYS A 225 -3.14 3.11 1.20
CA LYS A 225 -4.36 3.01 0.37
C LYS A 225 -4.15 2.11 -0.85
N ASP A 226 -3.02 2.28 -1.54
CA ASP A 226 -2.73 1.54 -2.77
C ASP A 226 -2.37 0.08 -2.46
N LEU A 227 -1.61 -0.18 -1.40
CA LEU A 227 -1.31 -1.54 -0.95
C LEU A 227 -2.55 -2.26 -0.39
N THR A 228 -3.45 -1.55 0.32
CA THR A 228 -4.74 -2.11 0.74
C THR A 228 -5.58 -2.51 -0.48
N TYR A 229 -5.62 -1.70 -1.53
CA TYR A 229 -6.28 -2.06 -2.79
C TYR A 229 -5.64 -3.31 -3.42
N THR A 230 -4.33 -3.34 -3.51
CA THR A 230 -3.58 -4.49 -4.06
C THR A 230 -3.91 -5.77 -3.29
N PHE A 231 -3.90 -5.70 -1.96
CA PHE A 231 -4.28 -6.84 -1.11
C PHE A 231 -5.73 -7.28 -1.34
N THR A 232 -6.67 -6.33 -1.44
CA THR A 232 -8.07 -6.63 -1.79
C THR A 232 -8.17 -7.40 -3.10
N GLU A 233 -7.40 -7.03 -4.11
CA GLU A 233 -7.41 -7.70 -5.42
C GLU A 233 -6.83 -9.12 -5.38
N ILE A 234 -5.84 -9.38 -4.52
CA ILE A 234 -5.32 -10.73 -4.27
C ILE A 234 -6.36 -11.58 -3.55
N VAL A 235 -7.03 -11.04 -2.52
CA VAL A 235 -8.11 -11.77 -1.83
C VAL A 235 -9.27 -12.10 -2.79
N LYS A 236 -9.64 -11.18 -3.69
CA LYS A 236 -10.64 -11.43 -4.73
C LYS A 236 -10.24 -12.57 -5.66
N PHE A 237 -8.98 -12.63 -6.07
CA PHE A 237 -8.47 -13.72 -6.88
C PHE A 237 -8.67 -15.08 -6.17
N TRP A 238 -8.27 -15.19 -4.92
CA TRP A 238 -8.40 -16.44 -4.14
C TRP A 238 -9.85 -16.78 -3.81
N ARG A 239 -10.70 -15.79 -3.57
CA ARG A 239 -12.15 -16.01 -3.43
C ARG A 239 -12.76 -16.62 -4.68
N ASP A 240 -12.40 -16.10 -5.86
CA ASP A 240 -12.96 -16.59 -7.11
C ASP A 240 -12.41 -17.98 -7.45
N HIS A 241 -11.14 -18.25 -7.13
CA HIS A 241 -10.57 -19.61 -7.21
C HIS A 241 -11.28 -20.58 -6.24
N ALA A 242 -11.60 -20.17 -5.02
CA ALA A 242 -12.36 -20.99 -4.07
C ALA A 242 -13.80 -21.26 -4.57
N LYS A 243 -14.43 -20.31 -5.30
CA LYS A 243 -15.74 -20.53 -5.95
C LYS A 243 -15.66 -21.59 -7.04
N GLU A 244 -14.62 -21.55 -7.89
CA GLU A 244 -14.41 -22.56 -8.94
C GLU A 244 -14.27 -23.98 -8.34
N ASN A 245 -13.84 -24.10 -7.08
CA ASN A 245 -13.65 -25.36 -6.36
C ASN A 245 -14.77 -25.69 -5.33
N ASP A 246 -15.92 -25.05 -5.41
CA ASP A 246 -17.10 -25.25 -4.52
C ASP A 246 -16.83 -25.09 -3.00
N GLN A 247 -15.81 -24.32 -2.62
CA GLN A 247 -15.37 -24.11 -1.23
C GLN A 247 -16.18 -22.98 -0.54
N LYS A 248 -17.48 -23.15 -0.39
CA LYS A 248 -18.44 -22.13 0.07
C LYS A 248 -18.04 -21.44 1.38
N LYS A 249 -17.50 -22.18 2.37
CA LYS A 249 -17.07 -21.59 3.64
C LYS A 249 -15.91 -20.62 3.44
N ILE A 250 -14.91 -21.01 2.67
CA ILE A 250 -13.72 -20.19 2.36
C ILE A 250 -14.14 -18.95 1.56
N VAL A 251 -15.05 -19.10 0.59
CA VAL A 251 -15.62 -17.96 -0.17
C VAL A 251 -16.23 -16.91 0.78
N SER A 252 -16.98 -17.34 1.79
CA SER A 252 -17.57 -16.41 2.78
C SER A 252 -16.49 -15.71 3.62
N GLU A 253 -15.46 -16.42 4.05
CA GLU A 253 -14.35 -15.82 4.81
C GLU A 253 -13.56 -14.80 3.98
N TYR A 254 -13.28 -15.12 2.72
CA TYR A 254 -12.61 -14.18 1.82
C TYR A 254 -13.48 -12.96 1.51
N GLN A 255 -14.81 -13.14 1.39
CA GLN A 255 -15.71 -11.99 1.22
C GLN A 255 -15.69 -11.07 2.45
N ASN A 256 -15.70 -11.63 3.66
CA ASN A 256 -15.59 -10.85 4.90
C ASN A 256 -14.28 -10.04 4.93
N LEU A 257 -13.15 -10.64 4.53
CA LEU A 257 -11.87 -9.93 4.46
C LEU A 257 -11.90 -8.81 3.41
N ILE A 258 -12.53 -9.03 2.24
CA ILE A 258 -12.71 -8.00 1.22
C ILE A 258 -13.50 -6.82 1.79
N ASP A 259 -14.60 -7.09 2.49
CA ASP A 259 -15.46 -6.05 3.07
C ASP A 259 -14.70 -5.25 4.15
N GLU A 260 -13.87 -5.91 4.97
CA GLU A 260 -12.98 -5.24 5.94
C GLU A 260 -11.90 -4.39 5.27
N LEU A 261 -11.27 -4.89 4.20
CA LEU A 261 -10.25 -4.15 3.45
C LEU A 261 -10.84 -2.93 2.74
N ASP A 262 -12.03 -3.05 2.14
CA ASP A 262 -12.72 -1.94 1.50
C ASP A 262 -13.12 -0.87 2.54
N LEU A 263 -13.57 -1.29 3.74
CA LEU A 263 -13.84 -0.40 4.86
C LEU A 263 -12.56 0.30 5.33
N LEU A 264 -11.48 -0.45 5.57
CA LEU A 264 -10.19 0.09 5.99
C LEU A 264 -9.64 1.09 4.98
N ARG A 265 -9.75 0.80 3.68
CA ARG A 265 -9.33 1.70 2.61
C ARG A 265 -10.08 3.03 2.67
N LEU A 266 -11.39 3.03 2.93
CA LEU A 266 -12.17 4.25 3.13
C LEU A 266 -11.72 5.01 4.38
N GLN A 267 -11.43 4.31 5.48
CA GLN A 267 -10.89 4.92 6.69
C GLN A 267 -9.53 5.58 6.44
N ILE A 268 -8.62 4.93 5.69
CA ILE A 268 -7.32 5.48 5.30
C ILE A 268 -7.50 6.73 4.44
N VAL A 269 -8.35 6.67 3.41
CA VAL A 269 -8.61 7.82 2.51
C VAL A 269 -9.11 9.04 3.26
N HIS A 270 -10.06 8.84 4.17
CA HIS A 270 -10.75 9.94 4.86
C HIS A 270 -10.13 10.32 6.21
N GLY A 271 -9.27 9.48 6.79
CA GLY A 271 -8.68 9.68 8.11
C GLY A 271 -9.72 9.72 9.22
N VAL A 272 -10.65 8.77 9.20
CA VAL A 272 -11.75 8.71 10.18
C VAL A 272 -12.16 7.27 10.50
N PRO A 273 -12.62 6.97 11.73
CA PRO A 273 -13.20 5.68 12.05
C PRO A 273 -14.53 5.46 11.31
N GLU A 274 -14.95 4.20 11.23
CA GLU A 274 -16.16 3.78 10.52
C GLU A 274 -17.39 4.63 10.83
N LYS A 275 -17.59 4.96 12.10
CA LYS A 275 -18.75 5.77 12.56
C LYS A 275 -18.90 7.13 11.89
N TYR A 276 -17.84 7.67 11.26
CA TYR A 276 -17.88 8.97 10.55
C TYR A 276 -17.93 8.82 9.02
N LEU A 277 -17.75 7.62 8.48
CA LEU A 277 -17.63 7.41 7.03
C LEU A 277 -18.87 7.88 6.25
N GLU A 278 -20.06 7.70 6.81
CA GLU A 278 -21.28 8.17 6.14
C GLU A 278 -21.33 9.69 6.01
N LEU A 279 -20.77 10.40 6.98
CA LEU A 279 -20.72 11.86 7.00
C LEU A 279 -19.66 12.43 6.04
N VAL A 280 -18.46 11.85 6.02
CA VAL A 280 -17.39 12.34 5.13
C VAL A 280 -17.64 12.08 3.64
N LYS A 281 -18.59 11.21 3.29
CA LYS A 281 -19.07 11.03 1.91
C LYS A 281 -19.93 12.20 1.41
N ILE A 282 -20.34 13.12 2.28
CA ILE A 282 -21.06 14.33 1.90
C ILE A 282 -20.04 15.38 1.45
N LYS A 283 -20.23 15.97 0.28
CA LYS A 283 -19.30 16.98 -0.26
C LYS A 283 -19.10 18.11 0.74
N GLN A 284 -17.87 18.57 0.89
CA GLN A 284 -17.42 19.60 1.82
C GLN A 284 -17.43 19.18 3.31
N ILE A 285 -17.81 17.95 3.65
CA ILE A 285 -17.66 17.41 5.00
C ILE A 285 -16.38 16.58 5.06
N GLY A 286 -15.30 17.23 5.52
CA GLY A 286 -14.07 16.51 5.87
C GLY A 286 -14.12 15.98 7.31
N ARG A 287 -13.00 15.34 7.73
CA ARG A 287 -12.87 14.67 9.04
C ARG A 287 -13.27 15.53 10.24
N VAL A 288 -12.86 16.81 10.30
CA VAL A 288 -13.16 17.72 11.41
C VAL A 288 -14.67 18.02 11.48
N ARG A 289 -15.28 18.35 10.35
CA ARG A 289 -16.72 18.64 10.31
C ARG A 289 -17.57 17.41 10.60
N ALA A 290 -17.13 16.22 10.16
CA ALA A 290 -17.81 14.97 10.49
C ALA A 290 -17.80 14.69 11.99
N GLN A 291 -16.68 14.90 12.69
CA GLN A 291 -16.60 14.78 14.14
C GLN A 291 -17.54 15.77 14.85
N ILE A 292 -17.55 17.03 14.39
CA ILE A 292 -18.42 18.07 14.97
C ILE A 292 -19.89 17.71 14.79
N LEU A 293 -20.30 17.31 13.59
CA LEU A 293 -21.67 16.88 13.31
C LEU A 293 -22.07 15.69 14.18
N TYR A 294 -21.21 14.68 14.29
CA TYR A 294 -21.46 13.48 15.07
C TYR A 294 -21.61 13.80 16.57
N LYS A 295 -20.74 14.66 17.14
CA LYS A 295 -20.82 15.14 18.52
C LYS A 295 -22.13 15.92 18.80
N ASN A 296 -22.66 16.61 17.78
CA ASN A 296 -23.94 17.32 17.85
C ASN A 296 -25.16 16.40 17.57
N GLY A 297 -24.99 15.08 17.55
CA GLY A 297 -26.06 14.10 17.39
C GLY A 297 -26.43 13.75 15.94
N TYR A 298 -25.78 14.36 14.95
CA TYR A 298 -26.01 14.08 13.53
C TYR A 298 -25.09 12.95 13.05
N LYS A 299 -25.47 11.72 13.38
CA LYS A 299 -24.60 10.53 13.21
C LYS A 299 -24.60 9.95 11.78
N ASN A 300 -25.61 10.27 10.98
CA ASN A 300 -25.81 9.72 9.63
C ASN A 300 -26.61 10.67 8.74
N LYS A 301 -26.74 10.32 7.44
CA LYS A 301 -27.52 11.11 6.47
C LYS A 301 -28.98 11.26 6.86
N THR A 302 -29.58 10.23 7.47
CA THR A 302 -30.99 10.28 7.92
C THR A 302 -31.18 11.31 9.02
N ALA A 303 -30.29 11.39 10.00
CA ALA A 303 -30.31 12.41 11.05
C ALA A 303 -30.16 13.83 10.44
N LEU A 304 -29.23 14.00 9.50
CA LEU A 304 -29.05 15.27 8.78
C LEU A 304 -30.28 15.67 7.95
N LYS A 305 -30.94 14.70 7.31
CA LYS A 305 -32.19 14.94 6.55
C LYS A 305 -33.31 15.45 7.45
N LYS A 306 -33.43 14.94 8.67
CA LYS A 306 -34.44 15.35 9.65
C LYS A 306 -34.11 16.66 10.38
N ALA A 307 -32.84 17.09 10.38
CA ALA A 307 -32.38 18.25 11.11
C ALA A 307 -32.99 19.56 10.59
N PRO A 308 -33.45 20.49 11.46
CA PRO A 308 -33.79 21.85 11.04
C PRO A 308 -32.58 22.59 10.47
N LEU A 309 -32.77 23.38 9.42
CA LEU A 309 -31.69 24.10 8.75
C LEU A 309 -30.95 25.06 9.68
N GLU A 310 -31.70 25.76 10.51
CA GLU A 310 -31.19 26.74 11.48
C GLU A 310 -30.27 26.05 12.52
N LYS A 311 -30.64 24.84 12.98
CA LYS A 311 -29.84 24.08 13.94
C LYS A 311 -28.53 23.60 13.30
N LEU A 312 -28.56 23.19 12.06
CA LEU A 312 -27.34 22.84 11.33
C LEU A 312 -26.44 24.05 11.09
N ALA A 313 -27.04 25.17 10.71
CA ALA A 313 -26.31 26.42 10.46
C ALA A 313 -25.64 27.02 11.70
N ALA A 314 -26.18 26.75 12.89
CA ALA A 314 -25.63 27.19 14.18
C ALA A 314 -24.44 26.35 14.66
N ILE A 315 -24.15 25.24 14.03
CA ILE A 315 -23.02 24.38 14.41
C ILE A 315 -21.69 25.03 13.96
N ASP A 316 -20.72 25.04 14.87
CA ASP A 316 -19.36 25.53 14.56
C ASP A 316 -18.79 24.88 13.26
N LYS A 317 -18.11 25.68 12.43
CA LYS A 317 -17.52 25.30 11.13
C LYS A 317 -18.52 24.79 10.07
N ILE A 318 -19.83 24.85 10.30
CA ILE A 318 -20.85 24.50 9.31
C ILE A 318 -21.41 25.79 8.66
N GLY A 319 -22.07 26.66 9.41
CA GLY A 319 -22.64 27.90 8.89
C GLY A 319 -23.79 27.70 7.88
N ALA A 320 -24.46 28.77 7.50
CA ALA A 320 -25.70 28.74 6.71
C ALA A 320 -25.50 28.16 5.29
N ILE A 321 -24.40 28.49 4.61
CA ILE A 321 -24.14 28.06 3.22
C ILE A 321 -23.92 26.54 3.18
N LEU A 322 -23.08 26.04 4.06
CA LEU A 322 -22.78 24.61 4.11
C LEU A 322 -23.98 23.79 4.59
N ALA A 323 -24.75 24.30 5.57
CA ALA A 323 -25.99 23.67 6.03
C ALA A 323 -27.00 23.47 4.88
N LYS A 324 -27.18 24.48 4.02
CA LYS A 324 -28.00 24.37 2.80
C LYS A 324 -27.45 23.31 1.84
N SER A 325 -26.14 23.30 1.60
CA SER A 325 -25.47 22.32 0.76
C SER A 325 -25.67 20.90 1.30
N ILE A 326 -25.48 20.66 2.60
CA ILE A 326 -25.73 19.37 3.24
C ILE A 326 -27.16 18.91 3.02
N LYS A 327 -28.14 19.77 3.30
CA LYS A 327 -29.58 19.45 3.11
C LYS A 327 -29.86 19.03 1.68
N SER A 328 -29.42 19.81 0.70
CA SER A 328 -29.60 19.50 -0.72
C SER A 328 -29.00 18.13 -1.13
N GLN A 329 -27.87 17.75 -0.53
CA GLN A 329 -27.23 16.48 -0.84
C GLN A 329 -27.95 15.27 -0.21
N VAL A 330 -28.40 15.40 1.06
CA VAL A 330 -29.07 14.30 1.77
C VAL A 330 -30.53 14.10 1.34
N GLU A 331 -31.15 15.09 0.70
CA GLU A 331 -32.51 15.01 0.14
C GLU A 331 -32.53 14.37 -1.26
N LYS A 332 -31.47 14.52 -2.04
CA LYS A 332 -31.35 13.97 -3.40
C LYS A 332 -31.07 12.46 -3.45
N VAL A 333 -30.64 11.84 -2.37
CA VAL A 333 -30.41 10.39 -2.30
C VAL A 333 -31.75 9.71 -2.11
N ARG A 334 -32.34 9.21 -3.24
CA ARG A 334 -33.44 8.26 -3.24
C ARG A 334 -32.95 6.85 -3.04
#